data_075990b71aa5209ef1f2651b713e4b99
#
_entry.id   075990b71aa5209ef1f2651b713e4b99
#
_cell.length_a   1.000
_cell.length_b   1.000
_cell.length_c   1.000
_cell.angle_alpha   90.00
_cell.angle_beta   90.00
_cell.angle_gamma   90.00
#
_symmetry.space_group_name_H-M   'P 1'
#
loop_
_entity.id
_entity.type
_entity.pdbx_description
1 polymer ?
#
loop_
_entity_poly.entity_id
_entity_poly.type
_entity_poly.pdbx_seq_one_letter_code
_entity_poly.pdbx_strand_id
1 'polypeptide(L)'
;MGAGLGGGSADAAFMLRLLNDKFQLALSDDQLLGYALQLGSDCPFFILNKPCFATGRGEKMQAIALDLSAYQFILVNPGIHVNTGWAFSKIVPAIPAKSSRDIVSQPI
;
A
#
# COMPACT_ATOMS: atom_id res chain seq x y z
N MET A 1 -11.60 4.56 11.65
CA MET A 1 -10.74 4.70 10.45
C MET A 1 -9.81 5.87 10.64
N GLY A 2 -8.63 5.89 10.01
CA GLY A 2 -7.68 7.01 10.13
C GLY A 2 -6.45 6.73 11.01
N ALA A 3 -6.19 5.45 11.33
CA ALA A 3 -4.99 5.05 12.08
C ALA A 3 -3.69 5.02 11.24
N GLY A 4 -3.75 5.35 9.94
CA GLY A 4 -2.58 5.33 9.06
C GLY A 4 -2.10 3.93 8.65
N LEU A 5 -2.87 2.89 8.94
CA LEU A 5 -2.49 1.48 8.68
C LEU A 5 -3.11 0.90 7.41
N GLY A 6 -3.74 1.72 6.58
CA GLY A 6 -4.34 1.29 5.31
C GLY A 6 -5.59 0.41 5.46
N GLY A 7 -6.19 0.30 6.64
CA GLY A 7 -7.33 -0.60 6.89
C GLY A 7 -8.49 -0.40 5.93
N GLY A 8 -8.92 0.84 5.67
CA GLY A 8 -10.00 1.12 4.72
C GLY A 8 -9.67 0.71 3.28
N SER A 9 -8.40 0.86 2.87
CA SER A 9 -7.94 0.42 1.55
C SER A 9 -7.86 -1.10 1.45
N ALA A 10 -7.47 -1.77 2.54
CA ALA A 10 -7.50 -3.22 2.64
C ALA A 10 -8.93 -3.75 2.53
N ASP A 11 -9.87 -3.19 3.31
CA ASP A 11 -11.29 -3.57 3.28
C ASP A 11 -11.87 -3.44 1.87
N ALA A 12 -11.59 -2.32 1.18
CA ALA A 12 -12.06 -2.08 -0.18
C ALA A 12 -11.50 -3.13 -1.17
N ALA A 13 -10.21 -3.42 -1.12
CA ALA A 13 -9.56 -4.38 -2.01
C ALA A 13 -10.07 -5.81 -1.76
N PHE A 14 -10.16 -6.23 -0.51
CA PHE A 14 -10.68 -7.55 -0.17
C PHE A 14 -12.16 -7.69 -0.50
N MET A 15 -12.94 -6.63 -0.38
CA MET A 15 -14.34 -6.63 -0.84
C MET A 15 -14.43 -6.84 -2.34
N LEU A 16 -13.57 -6.19 -3.16
CA LEU A 16 -13.54 -6.43 -4.61
C LEU A 16 -13.24 -7.90 -4.93
N ARG A 17 -12.27 -8.51 -4.26
CA ARG A 17 -11.98 -9.94 -4.43
C ARG A 17 -13.17 -10.82 -4.03
N LEU A 18 -13.76 -10.54 -2.88
CA LEU A 18 -14.92 -11.28 -2.38
C LEU A 18 -16.10 -11.20 -3.36
N LEU A 19 -16.38 -10.03 -3.92
CA LEU A 19 -17.46 -9.86 -4.90
C LEU A 19 -17.16 -10.60 -6.21
N ASN A 20 -15.90 -10.54 -6.67
CA ASN A 20 -15.47 -11.28 -7.84
C ASN A 20 -15.70 -12.79 -7.67
N ASP A 21 -15.30 -13.33 -6.54
CA ASP A 21 -15.45 -14.76 -6.24
C ASP A 21 -16.92 -15.15 -6.03
N LYS A 22 -17.65 -14.39 -5.20
CA LYS A 22 -19.03 -14.68 -4.84
C LYS A 22 -19.98 -14.66 -6.04
N PHE A 23 -19.79 -13.72 -6.94
CA PHE A 23 -20.63 -13.54 -8.13
C PHE A 23 -20.02 -14.16 -9.39
N GLN A 24 -18.90 -14.86 -9.26
CA GLN A 24 -18.19 -15.54 -10.36
C GLN A 24 -17.98 -14.61 -11.57
N LEU A 25 -17.54 -13.36 -11.29
CA LEU A 25 -17.39 -12.33 -12.33
C LEU A 25 -16.20 -12.61 -13.26
N ALA A 26 -15.31 -13.53 -12.89
CA ALA A 26 -14.13 -13.93 -13.66
C ALA A 26 -13.20 -12.75 -14.03
N LEU A 27 -13.16 -11.72 -13.19
CA LEU A 27 -12.25 -10.59 -13.39
C LEU A 27 -10.81 -11.02 -13.13
N SER A 28 -9.92 -10.63 -14.03
CA SER A 28 -8.47 -10.84 -13.86
C SER A 28 -7.90 -9.92 -12.77
N ASP A 29 -6.70 -10.25 -12.28
CA ASP A 29 -6.00 -9.38 -11.30
C ASP A 29 -5.76 -7.97 -11.88
N ASP A 30 -5.45 -7.83 -13.18
CA ASP A 30 -5.28 -6.52 -13.82
C ASP A 30 -6.57 -5.70 -13.80
N GLN A 31 -7.71 -6.33 -14.03
CA GLN A 31 -9.01 -5.66 -13.93
C GLN A 31 -9.33 -5.26 -12.50
N LEU A 32 -9.06 -6.14 -11.54
CA LEU A 32 -9.22 -5.84 -10.11
C LEU A 32 -8.31 -4.68 -9.67
N LEU A 33 -7.05 -4.64 -10.13
CA LEU A 33 -6.13 -3.52 -9.90
C LEU A 33 -6.69 -2.19 -10.44
N GLY A 34 -7.28 -2.22 -11.64
CA GLY A 34 -7.93 -1.06 -12.24
C GLY A 34 -9.11 -0.53 -11.43
N TYR A 35 -9.97 -1.43 -10.93
CA TYR A 35 -11.08 -1.06 -10.03
C TYR A 35 -10.59 -0.58 -8.67
N ALA A 36 -9.61 -1.26 -8.10
CA ALA A 36 -9.01 -0.88 -6.83
C ALA A 36 -8.43 0.55 -6.87
N LEU A 37 -7.76 0.91 -7.97
CA LEU A 37 -7.20 2.25 -8.15
C LEU A 37 -8.28 3.36 -8.16
N GLN A 38 -9.47 3.06 -8.64
CA GLN A 38 -10.60 4.01 -8.60
C GLN A 38 -11.12 4.24 -7.18
N LEU A 39 -10.98 3.26 -6.29
CA LEU A 39 -11.38 3.37 -4.89
C LEU A 39 -10.35 4.12 -4.04
N GLY A 40 -9.07 4.00 -4.37
CA GLY A 40 -8.01 4.71 -3.66
C GLY A 40 -6.61 4.29 -4.11
N SER A 41 -5.64 5.19 -3.93
CA SER A 41 -4.26 4.98 -4.38
C SER A 41 -3.59 3.77 -3.71
N ASP A 42 -3.97 3.42 -2.48
CA ASP A 42 -3.38 2.31 -1.72
C ASP A 42 -4.11 0.97 -1.93
N CYS A 43 -5.34 0.99 -2.48
CA CYS A 43 -6.13 -0.22 -2.69
C CYS A 43 -5.45 -1.26 -3.60
N PRO A 44 -4.75 -0.88 -4.69
CA PRO A 44 -4.06 -1.82 -5.55
C PRO A 44 -3.01 -2.66 -4.81
N PHE A 45 -2.34 -2.10 -3.80
CA PHE A 45 -1.38 -2.85 -2.99
C PHE A 45 -2.01 -4.08 -2.34
N PHE A 46 -3.22 -3.98 -1.82
CA PHE A 46 -3.93 -5.09 -1.18
C PHE A 46 -4.50 -6.11 -2.17
N ILE A 47 -4.66 -5.73 -3.46
CA ILE A 47 -4.90 -6.71 -4.53
C ILE A 47 -3.61 -7.50 -4.79
N LEU A 48 -2.45 -6.85 -4.91
CA LEU A 48 -1.16 -7.51 -5.09
C LEU A 48 -0.78 -8.36 -3.88
N ASN A 49 -0.97 -7.82 -2.68
CA ASN A 49 -0.73 -8.42 -1.36
C ASN A 49 0.67 -9.06 -1.22
N LYS A 50 1.69 -8.39 -1.73
CA LYS A 50 3.10 -8.82 -1.70
C LYS A 50 3.99 -7.60 -1.45
N PRO A 51 5.18 -7.80 -0.84
CA PRO A 51 6.16 -6.73 -0.75
C PRO A 51 6.44 -6.15 -2.14
N CYS A 52 6.36 -4.84 -2.25
CA CYS A 52 6.58 -4.16 -3.52
C CYS A 52 7.24 -2.79 -3.32
N PHE A 53 7.94 -2.34 -4.34
CA PHE A 53 8.37 -0.96 -4.48
C PHE A 53 7.33 -0.22 -5.31
N ALA A 54 6.73 0.81 -4.74
CA ALA A 54 5.68 1.59 -5.38
C ALA A 54 6.18 2.96 -5.82
N THR A 55 5.73 3.42 -6.97
CA THR A 55 6.01 4.75 -7.53
C THR A 55 4.73 5.41 -8.03
N GLY A 56 4.82 6.66 -8.48
CA GLY A 56 3.67 7.44 -8.84
C GLY A 56 2.90 7.87 -7.58
N ARG A 57 1.60 7.63 -7.56
CA ARG A 57 0.72 7.81 -6.40
C ARG A 57 0.64 6.55 -5.50
N GLY A 58 1.44 5.50 -5.83
CA GLY A 58 1.40 4.18 -5.21
C GLY A 58 0.86 3.08 -6.13
N GLU A 59 0.38 3.43 -7.32
CA GLU A 59 -0.25 2.50 -8.26
C GLU A 59 0.74 1.71 -9.14
N LYS A 60 1.95 2.26 -9.34
CA LYS A 60 2.99 1.58 -10.13
C LYS A 60 3.84 0.73 -9.22
N MET A 61 3.47 -0.53 -9.09
CA MET A 61 4.08 -1.46 -8.15
C MET A 61 4.99 -2.45 -8.85
N GLN A 62 6.18 -2.65 -8.28
CA GLN A 62 7.12 -3.70 -8.66
C GLN A 62 7.35 -4.59 -7.46
N ALA A 63 7.02 -5.87 -7.58
CA ALA A 63 7.28 -6.85 -6.51
C ALA A 63 8.78 -6.90 -6.20
N ILE A 64 9.12 -7.01 -4.93
CA ILE A 64 10.49 -7.15 -4.42
C ILE A 64 10.60 -8.40 -3.55
N ALA A 65 11.78 -9.00 -3.56
CA ALA A 65 12.10 -10.10 -2.64
C ALA A 65 12.52 -9.50 -1.29
N LEU A 66 11.55 -9.38 -0.39
CA LEU A 66 11.77 -8.90 0.97
C LEU A 66 11.15 -9.90 1.94
N ASP A 67 11.98 -10.51 2.77
CA ASP A 67 11.55 -11.41 3.84
C ASP A 67 11.87 -10.78 5.19
N LEU A 68 10.83 -10.49 5.95
CA LEU A 68 10.92 -9.94 7.30
C LEU A 68 10.45 -10.95 8.37
N SER A 69 10.34 -12.23 8.02
CA SER A 69 9.83 -13.27 8.92
C SER A 69 10.67 -13.45 10.18
N ALA A 70 11.96 -13.10 10.12
CA ALA A 70 12.88 -13.13 11.28
C ALA A 70 12.70 -11.93 12.25
N TYR A 71 11.88 -10.93 11.90
CA TYR A 71 11.69 -9.73 12.68
C TYR A 71 10.35 -9.72 13.39
N GLN A 72 10.31 -9.11 14.57
CA GLN A 72 9.08 -8.83 15.29
C GLN A 72 8.72 -7.34 15.13
N PHE A 73 7.44 -7.07 14.91
CA PHE A 73 6.94 -5.70 14.77
C PHE A 73 6.23 -5.29 16.04
N ILE A 74 6.59 -4.12 16.58
CA ILE A 74 5.91 -3.49 17.70
C ILE A 74 5.22 -2.24 17.19
N LEU A 75 3.88 -2.21 17.26
CA LEU A 75 3.08 -1.05 16.89
C LEU A 75 2.84 -0.18 18.12
N VAL A 76 3.28 1.08 18.06
CA VAL A 76 3.02 2.08 19.11
C VAL A 76 2.06 3.14 18.55
N ASN A 77 0.86 3.24 19.11
CA ASN A 77 -0.12 4.26 18.74
C ASN A 77 -0.34 5.21 19.92
N PRO A 78 0.17 6.45 19.86
CA PRO A 78 0.02 7.43 20.95
C PRO A 78 -1.39 8.06 21.01
N GLY A 79 -2.31 7.69 20.14
CA GLY A 79 -3.66 8.27 20.08
C GLY A 79 -3.74 9.67 19.47
N ILE A 80 -2.65 10.15 18.86
CA ILE A 80 -2.61 11.48 18.23
C ILE A 80 -3.08 11.35 16.78
N HIS A 81 -4.17 12.05 16.46
CA HIS A 81 -4.66 12.09 15.08
C HIS A 81 -3.89 13.13 14.26
N VAL A 82 -3.34 12.69 13.12
CA VAL A 82 -2.67 13.56 12.15
C VAL A 82 -3.49 13.60 10.86
N ASN A 83 -3.96 14.78 10.48
CA ASN A 83 -4.64 14.94 9.20
C ASN A 83 -3.64 14.80 8.05
N THR A 84 -3.90 13.87 7.14
CA THR A 84 -3.01 13.52 6.02
C THR A 84 -2.74 14.73 5.12
N GLY A 85 -3.78 15.50 4.76
CA GLY A 85 -3.62 16.67 3.89
C GLY A 85 -2.75 17.75 4.54
N TRP A 86 -2.95 18.00 5.84
CA TRP A 86 -2.10 18.91 6.58
C TRP A 86 -0.65 18.43 6.63
N ALA A 87 -0.41 17.16 6.91
CA ALA A 87 0.94 16.59 6.95
C ALA A 87 1.66 16.76 5.60
N PHE A 88 1.00 16.40 4.50
CA PHE A 88 1.56 16.57 3.16
C PHE A 88 1.82 18.03 2.80
N SER A 89 0.99 18.98 3.26
CA SER A 89 1.20 20.41 3.01
C SER A 89 2.46 20.98 3.67
N LYS A 90 3.04 20.26 4.65
CA LYS A 90 4.27 20.64 5.34
C LYS A 90 5.54 20.01 4.76
N ILE A 91 5.38 19.07 3.84
CA ILE A 91 6.51 18.39 3.21
C ILE A 91 7.07 19.26 2.08
N VAL A 92 8.36 19.53 2.12
CA VAL A 92 9.10 20.09 1.00
C VAL A 92 9.80 18.93 0.29
N PRO A 93 9.40 18.59 -0.95
CA PRO A 93 10.04 17.50 -1.68
C PRO A 93 11.53 17.76 -1.85
N ALA A 94 12.36 16.76 -1.56
CA ALA A 94 13.81 16.81 -1.75
C ALA A 94 14.31 15.49 -2.33
N ILE A 95 15.41 15.55 -3.06
CA ILE A 95 16.07 14.34 -3.57
C ILE A 95 16.92 13.78 -2.42
N PRO A 96 16.62 12.56 -1.91
CA PRO A 96 17.40 11.98 -0.84
C PRO A 96 18.79 11.54 -1.33
N ALA A 97 19.77 11.50 -0.42
CA ALA A 97 21.12 11.02 -0.71
C ALA A 97 21.14 9.52 -1.13
N LYS A 98 20.22 8.73 -0.60
CA LYS A 98 19.97 7.35 -1.02
C LYS A 98 18.50 7.22 -1.40
N SER A 99 18.22 6.62 -2.55
CA SER A 99 16.85 6.34 -2.94
C SER A 99 16.23 5.25 -2.06
N SER A 100 14.90 5.26 -1.92
CA SER A 100 14.21 4.18 -1.21
C SER A 100 14.47 2.82 -1.86
N ARG A 101 14.67 2.77 -3.18
CA ARG A 101 15.04 1.55 -3.91
C ARG A 101 16.40 1.04 -3.48
N ASP A 102 17.40 1.91 -3.34
CA ASP A 102 18.75 1.52 -2.89
C ASP A 102 18.71 0.99 -1.46
N ILE A 103 17.85 1.57 -0.62
CA ILE A 103 17.69 1.15 0.78
C ILE A 103 17.11 -0.27 0.86
N VAL A 104 16.00 -0.54 0.14
CA VAL A 104 15.34 -1.86 0.20
C VAL A 104 16.11 -2.96 -0.54
N SER A 105 17.11 -2.61 -1.34
CA SER A 105 18.00 -3.56 -2.02
C SER A 105 19.21 -3.96 -1.19
N GLN A 106 19.40 -3.36 -0.01
CA GLN A 106 20.49 -3.72 0.88
C GLN A 106 20.15 -4.97 1.69
N PRO A 107 21.14 -5.80 2.04
CA PRO A 107 20.92 -6.88 3.01
C PRO A 107 20.40 -6.31 4.32
N ILE A 108 19.44 -6.95 4.89
CA ILE A 108 18.87 -6.63 6.22
C ILE A 108 19.67 -7.37 7.29
#